data_493cbf868fa7db21d99f0f001f5e5e7e
#
_entry.id   493cbf868fa7db21d99f0f001f5e5e7e
#
_cell.length_a   1.000
_cell.length_b   1.000
_cell.length_c   1.000
_cell.angle_alpha   90.00
_cell.angle_beta   90.00
_cell.angle_gamma   90.00
#
_symmetry.space_group_name_H-M   'P 1'
#
loop_
_entity.id
_entity.type
_entity.pdbx_description
1 polymer ?
#
loop_
_entity_poly.entity_id
_entity_poly.type
_entity_poly.pdbx_seq_one_letter_code
_entity_poly.pdbx_strand_id
1 'polypeptide(L)'
;ILYYIGVAGGATNQELCDSGATAAFINVFGPVLGNILNLFIAISCMGTMNGLMLGCCRGPYSLAARGEGPHPELFGQVDKVSNLPNNSAILGLFYCAAWGLYFYLSNLAGTWSHAVAFVGTPFESVIFFFDPTELPIITIYALYIPIFINWMKKATDESALRRYVIPTLAICGSIFMVIACLIGHKMGNFWYLLTFAVIMLIGKRFAKNNA
;
A
#
# COMPACT_ATOMS: atom_id res chain seq x y z
N ILE A 1 7.88 -11.19 -14.71
CA ILE A 1 9.20 -10.85 -15.30
C ILE A 1 10.30 -11.27 -14.33
N LEU A 2 10.35 -10.80 -13.08
CA LEU A 2 11.39 -11.14 -12.09
C LEU A 2 11.54 -12.63 -11.87
N TYR A 3 10.42 -13.38 -11.79
CA TYR A 3 10.43 -14.83 -11.69
C TYR A 3 11.15 -15.50 -12.87
N TYR A 4 10.85 -15.09 -14.10
CA TYR A 4 11.50 -15.63 -15.28
C TYR A 4 12.99 -15.30 -15.34
N ILE A 5 13.38 -14.10 -14.92
CA ILE A 5 14.80 -13.73 -14.79
C ILE A 5 15.48 -14.61 -13.74
N GLY A 6 14.80 -14.88 -12.62
CA GLY A 6 15.29 -15.74 -11.56
C GLY A 6 15.53 -17.17 -12.04
N VAL A 7 14.56 -17.76 -12.73
CA VAL A 7 14.68 -19.11 -13.30
C VAL A 7 15.76 -19.15 -14.40
N ALA A 8 15.84 -18.14 -15.25
CA ALA A 8 16.91 -18.03 -16.27
C ALA A 8 18.30 -17.87 -15.63
N GLY A 9 18.39 -17.27 -14.43
CA GLY A 9 19.62 -17.20 -13.64
C GLY A 9 19.95 -18.48 -12.87
N GLY A 10 19.18 -19.58 -13.05
CA GLY A 10 19.42 -20.86 -12.41
C GLY A 10 19.03 -20.93 -10.93
N ALA A 11 18.24 -19.95 -10.42
CA ALA A 11 17.74 -19.98 -9.07
C ALA A 11 16.56 -20.97 -8.93
N THR A 12 16.52 -21.70 -7.84
CA THR A 12 15.39 -22.57 -7.49
C THR A 12 14.20 -21.74 -6.98
N ASN A 13 12.98 -22.32 -7.02
CA ASN A 13 11.79 -21.65 -6.50
C ASN A 13 11.94 -21.25 -5.03
N GLN A 14 12.62 -22.07 -4.23
CA GLN A 14 12.83 -21.83 -2.81
C GLN A 14 13.80 -20.65 -2.60
N GLU A 15 14.91 -20.60 -3.33
CA GLU A 15 15.85 -19.48 -3.29
C GLU A 15 15.21 -18.17 -3.72
N LEU A 16 14.30 -18.21 -4.70
CA LEU A 16 13.56 -17.02 -5.14
C LEU A 16 12.57 -16.54 -4.09
N CYS A 17 11.95 -17.44 -3.32
CA CYS A 17 11.07 -17.08 -2.21
C CYS A 17 11.85 -16.50 -1.03
N ASP A 18 13.03 -17.07 -0.72
CA ASP A 18 13.84 -16.71 0.46
C ASP A 18 14.68 -15.43 0.21
N SER A 19 15.26 -15.31 -0.98
CA SER A 19 16.24 -14.25 -1.32
C SER A 19 15.76 -13.31 -2.45
N GLY A 20 14.58 -13.53 -3.00
CA GLY A 20 14.05 -12.74 -4.11
C GLY A 20 14.97 -12.79 -5.34
N ALA A 21 15.12 -11.64 -5.99
CA ALA A 21 15.95 -11.52 -7.19
C ALA A 21 17.46 -11.64 -6.92
N THR A 22 17.89 -11.54 -5.66
CA THR A 22 19.31 -11.50 -5.30
C THR A 22 20.03 -12.80 -5.68
N ALA A 23 19.41 -13.96 -5.43
CA ALA A 23 19.95 -15.26 -5.78
C ALA A 23 20.21 -15.38 -7.29
N ALA A 24 19.26 -14.95 -8.10
CA ALA A 24 19.40 -14.96 -9.56
C ALA A 24 20.54 -14.05 -10.05
N PHE A 25 20.68 -12.86 -9.46
CA PHE A 25 21.76 -11.94 -9.80
C PHE A 25 23.13 -12.46 -9.36
N ILE A 26 23.23 -13.12 -8.20
CA ILE A 26 24.46 -13.76 -7.75
C ILE A 26 24.86 -14.86 -8.72
N ASN A 27 23.91 -15.67 -9.16
CA ASN A 27 24.19 -16.76 -10.11
C ASN A 27 24.65 -16.28 -11.48
N VAL A 28 24.11 -15.14 -11.97
CA VAL A 28 24.45 -14.60 -13.28
C VAL A 28 25.70 -13.72 -13.24
N PHE A 29 25.84 -12.87 -12.22
CA PHE A 29 26.84 -11.80 -12.17
C PHE A 29 27.89 -11.97 -11.06
N GLY A 30 27.76 -13.04 -10.25
CA GLY A 30 28.62 -13.31 -9.12
C GLY A 30 28.23 -12.56 -7.85
N PRO A 31 28.87 -12.92 -6.70
CA PRO A 31 28.46 -12.44 -5.38
C PRO A 31 28.65 -10.93 -5.17
N VAL A 32 29.63 -10.32 -5.83
CA VAL A 32 29.88 -8.88 -5.69
C VAL A 32 28.75 -8.06 -6.30
N LEU A 33 28.36 -8.34 -7.55
CA LEU A 33 27.27 -7.62 -8.22
C LEU A 33 25.91 -7.96 -7.62
N GLY A 34 25.70 -9.19 -7.12
CA GLY A 34 24.47 -9.55 -6.40
C GLY A 34 24.29 -8.74 -5.13
N ASN A 35 25.36 -8.49 -4.37
CA ASN A 35 25.29 -7.62 -3.18
C ASN A 35 25.11 -6.13 -3.53
N ILE A 36 25.67 -5.67 -4.64
CA ILE A 36 25.44 -4.30 -5.14
C ILE A 36 23.95 -4.12 -5.51
N LEU A 37 23.29 -5.14 -6.04
CA LEU A 37 21.84 -5.10 -6.28
C LEU A 37 21.05 -4.79 -5.01
N ASN A 38 21.40 -5.41 -3.88
CA ASN A 38 20.75 -5.14 -2.60
C ASN A 38 20.90 -3.69 -2.17
N LEU A 39 22.06 -3.07 -2.43
CA LEU A 39 22.27 -1.65 -2.18
C LEU A 39 21.32 -0.79 -3.05
N PHE A 40 21.19 -1.09 -4.34
CA PHE A 40 20.25 -0.37 -5.21
C PHE A 40 18.78 -0.57 -4.78
N ILE A 41 18.41 -1.77 -4.37
CA ILE A 41 17.07 -2.04 -3.82
C ILE A 41 16.84 -1.18 -2.56
N ALA A 42 17.80 -1.14 -1.64
CA ALA A 42 17.69 -0.31 -0.43
C ALA A 42 17.52 1.18 -0.75
N ILE A 43 18.31 1.72 -1.68
CA ILE A 43 18.19 3.13 -2.13
C ILE A 43 16.81 3.38 -2.76
N SER A 44 16.33 2.46 -3.59
CA SER A 44 14.99 2.56 -4.20
C SER A 44 13.88 2.54 -3.16
N CYS A 45 13.97 1.64 -2.18
CA CYS A 45 13.01 1.56 -1.08
C CYS A 45 13.00 2.85 -0.24
N MET A 46 14.17 3.43 0.05
CA MET A 46 14.27 4.71 0.77
C MET A 46 13.60 5.85 0.00
N GLY A 47 13.79 5.90 -1.32
CA GLY A 47 13.12 6.90 -2.18
C GLY A 47 11.60 6.75 -2.17
N THR A 48 11.11 5.52 -2.31
CA THR A 48 9.67 5.21 -2.26
C THR A 48 9.08 5.55 -0.90
N MET A 49 9.75 5.15 0.19
CA MET A 49 9.33 5.46 1.56
C MET A 49 9.19 6.97 1.78
N ASN A 50 10.17 7.75 1.35
CA ASN A 50 10.11 9.21 1.46
C ASN A 50 8.89 9.80 0.73
N GLY A 51 8.60 9.34 -0.49
CA GLY A 51 7.42 9.76 -1.26
C GLY A 51 6.10 9.41 -0.56
N LEU A 52 5.99 8.20 0.00
CA LEU A 52 4.81 7.75 0.74
C LEU A 52 4.62 8.54 2.05
N MET A 53 5.69 8.82 2.79
CA MET A 53 5.64 9.65 4.00
C MET A 53 5.13 11.06 3.68
N LEU A 54 5.61 11.68 2.61
CA LEU A 54 5.08 12.96 2.15
C LEU A 54 3.58 12.88 1.79
N GLY A 55 3.15 11.79 1.17
CA GLY A 55 1.74 11.52 0.89
C GLY A 55 0.90 11.44 2.17
N CYS A 56 1.38 10.71 3.18
CA CYS A 56 0.73 10.60 4.48
C CYS A 56 0.65 11.96 5.20
N CYS A 57 1.69 12.77 5.13
CA CYS A 57 1.70 14.10 5.74
C CYS A 57 0.73 15.08 5.06
N ARG A 58 0.55 14.96 3.74
CA ARG A 58 -0.34 15.84 2.96
C ARG A 58 -1.79 15.38 2.91
N GLY A 59 -2.07 14.10 3.19
CA GLY A 59 -3.42 13.54 3.13
C GLY A 59 -4.42 14.28 4.00
N PRO A 60 -4.23 14.36 5.32
CA PRO A 60 -5.12 15.09 6.22
C PRO A 60 -5.26 16.57 5.87
N TYR A 61 -4.17 17.23 5.47
CA TYR A 61 -4.20 18.61 5.01
C TYR A 61 -5.09 18.79 3.77
N SER A 62 -5.00 17.91 2.80
CA SER A 62 -5.77 18.01 1.56
C SER A 62 -7.28 17.83 1.80
N LEU A 63 -7.67 17.04 2.81
CA LEU A 63 -9.05 16.92 3.25
C LEU A 63 -9.50 18.19 3.99
N ALA A 64 -8.70 18.67 4.92
CA ALA A 64 -8.98 19.86 5.70
C ALA A 64 -9.09 21.13 4.83
N ALA A 65 -8.26 21.25 3.80
CA ALA A 65 -8.32 22.37 2.84
C ALA A 65 -9.64 22.40 2.04
N ARG A 66 -10.33 21.26 1.93
CA ARG A 66 -11.69 21.16 1.35
C ARG A 66 -12.80 21.35 2.38
N GLY A 67 -12.45 21.54 3.65
CA GLY A 67 -13.39 21.59 4.75
C GLY A 67 -13.96 20.22 5.14
N GLU A 68 -13.27 19.15 4.78
CA GLU A 68 -13.62 17.76 5.05
C GLU A 68 -12.72 17.16 6.13
N GLY A 69 -13.13 16.03 6.71
CA GLY A 69 -12.34 15.35 7.72
C GLY A 69 -12.59 15.87 9.15
N PRO A 70 -11.98 15.22 10.16
CA PRO A 70 -12.06 15.68 11.53
C PRO A 70 -11.22 16.95 11.72
N HIS A 71 -11.78 17.94 12.42
CA HIS A 71 -11.09 19.19 12.77
C HIS A 71 -10.36 19.89 11.62
N PRO A 72 -11.06 20.26 10.53
CA PRO A 72 -10.42 20.87 9.36
C PRO A 72 -9.69 22.17 9.68
N GLU A 73 -10.14 22.92 10.71
CA GLU A 73 -9.47 24.14 11.20
C GLU A 73 -8.07 23.87 11.75
N LEU A 74 -7.86 22.68 12.36
CA LEU A 74 -6.56 22.30 12.93
C LEU A 74 -5.61 21.76 11.86
N PHE A 75 -6.10 20.84 11.01
CA PHE A 75 -5.26 20.18 10.01
C PHE A 75 -5.07 20.98 8.73
N GLY A 76 -5.89 22.01 8.51
CA GLY A 76 -5.73 22.97 7.41
C GLY A 76 -4.70 24.08 7.69
N GLN A 77 -4.16 24.17 8.90
CA GLN A 77 -3.17 25.18 9.24
C GLN A 77 -1.83 24.90 8.56
N VAL A 78 -1.25 25.95 7.97
CA VAL A 78 0.08 25.93 7.37
C VAL A 78 0.96 26.88 8.17
N ASP A 79 2.10 26.39 8.62
CA ASP A 79 3.09 27.21 9.30
C ASP A 79 3.67 28.27 8.34
N LYS A 80 3.68 29.53 8.77
CA LYS A 80 4.12 30.67 7.94
C LYS A 80 5.62 30.69 7.66
N VAL A 81 6.41 30.00 8.48
CA VAL A 81 7.87 29.98 8.37
C VAL A 81 8.32 28.86 7.45
N SER A 82 7.84 27.65 7.70
CA SER A 82 8.25 26.46 6.95
C SER A 82 7.38 26.16 5.72
N ASN A 83 6.22 26.83 5.58
CA ASN A 83 5.19 26.53 4.58
C ASN A 83 4.73 25.06 4.60
N LEU A 84 4.78 24.41 5.77
CA LEU A 84 4.40 23.03 5.96
C LEU A 84 3.14 22.91 6.83
N PRO A 85 2.24 21.97 6.57
CA PRO A 85 1.10 21.68 7.43
C PRO A 85 1.54 20.82 8.62
N ASN A 86 2.17 21.42 9.63
CA ASN A 86 2.80 20.71 10.75
C ASN A 86 1.85 19.76 11.48
N ASN A 87 0.61 20.21 11.77
CA ASN A 87 -0.38 19.36 12.45
C ASN A 87 -0.77 18.13 11.63
N SER A 88 -0.91 18.30 10.32
CA SER A 88 -1.17 17.20 9.40
C SER A 88 0.04 16.27 9.28
N ALA A 89 1.26 16.81 9.28
CA ALA A 89 2.49 16.02 9.25
C ALA A 89 2.66 15.17 10.51
N ILE A 90 2.36 15.71 11.70
CA ILE A 90 2.40 14.97 12.97
C ILE A 90 1.39 13.82 12.95
N LEU A 91 0.17 14.06 12.49
CA LEU A 91 -0.83 13.01 12.35
C LEU A 91 -0.41 11.95 11.34
N GLY A 92 0.16 12.35 10.20
CA GLY A 92 0.71 11.44 9.20
C GLY A 92 1.83 10.57 9.75
N LEU A 93 2.74 11.16 10.53
CA LEU A 93 3.81 10.43 11.22
C LEU A 93 3.25 9.42 12.23
N PHE A 94 2.21 9.82 12.98
CA PHE A 94 1.53 8.91 13.91
C PHE A 94 0.93 7.70 13.20
N TYR A 95 0.26 7.89 12.06
CA TYR A 95 -0.24 6.78 11.24
C TYR A 95 0.87 5.88 10.72
N CYS A 96 1.97 6.46 10.23
CA CYS A 96 3.12 5.69 9.78
C CYS A 96 3.74 4.87 10.94
N ALA A 97 3.86 5.46 12.13
CA ALA A 97 4.40 4.79 13.31
C ALA A 97 3.48 3.65 13.78
N ALA A 98 2.17 3.89 13.84
CA ALA A 98 1.20 2.86 14.22
C ALA A 98 1.20 1.69 13.24
N TRP A 99 1.25 1.97 11.94
CA TRP A 99 1.30 0.94 10.90
C TRP A 99 2.64 0.19 10.90
N GLY A 100 3.74 0.89 11.12
CA GLY A 100 5.06 0.31 11.27
C GLY A 100 5.16 -0.59 12.50
N LEU A 101 4.55 -0.22 13.62
CA LEU A 101 4.46 -1.05 14.81
C LEU A 101 3.63 -2.31 14.54
N TYR A 102 2.50 -2.18 13.86
CA TYR A 102 1.68 -3.33 13.46
C TYR A 102 2.47 -4.29 12.55
N PHE A 103 3.18 -3.76 11.55
CA PHE A 103 4.05 -4.56 10.68
C PHE A 103 5.15 -5.27 11.46
N TYR A 104 5.81 -4.56 12.38
CA TYR A 104 6.85 -5.15 13.22
C TYR A 104 6.31 -6.31 14.05
N LEU A 105 5.18 -6.12 14.71
CA LEU A 105 4.55 -7.15 15.54
C LEU A 105 4.07 -8.34 14.71
N SER A 106 3.50 -8.11 13.55
CA SER A 106 2.93 -9.18 12.70
C SER A 106 3.97 -9.98 11.94
N ASN A 107 5.06 -9.34 11.47
CA ASN A 107 5.99 -9.97 10.54
C ASN A 107 7.40 -10.16 11.11
N LEU A 108 7.93 -9.23 11.90
CA LEU A 108 9.32 -9.27 12.32
C LEU A 108 9.52 -9.83 13.72
N ALA A 109 8.62 -9.58 14.65
CA ALA A 109 8.79 -10.04 16.02
C ALA A 109 8.62 -11.57 16.19
N GLY A 110 7.99 -12.24 15.22
CA GLY A 110 7.77 -13.69 15.22
C GLY A 110 7.00 -14.23 16.42
N THR A 111 6.87 -13.43 17.46
CA THR A 111 6.27 -13.75 18.75
C THR A 111 4.78 -13.53 18.80
N TRP A 112 4.27 -12.70 17.92
CA TRP A 112 2.87 -12.28 17.96
C TRP A 112 1.91 -13.41 17.64
N SER A 113 2.26 -14.28 16.70
CA SER A 113 1.45 -15.45 16.36
C SER A 113 1.35 -16.46 17.52
N HIS A 114 2.29 -16.41 18.48
CA HIS A 114 2.35 -17.31 19.61
C HIS A 114 2.07 -16.65 20.96
N ALA A 115 2.20 -15.33 21.06
CA ALA A 115 2.11 -14.59 22.31
C ALA A 115 0.72 -14.05 22.64
N VAL A 116 -0.23 -14.15 21.73
CA VAL A 116 -1.57 -13.63 21.98
C VAL A 116 -2.38 -14.64 22.79
N ALA A 117 -3.10 -14.14 23.80
CA ALA A 117 -3.93 -14.90 24.71
C ALA A 117 -5.05 -15.72 24.04
N PHE A 118 -5.09 -15.78 22.72
CA PHE A 118 -6.11 -16.44 21.92
C PHE A 118 -5.61 -17.67 21.18
N VAL A 119 -4.34 -18.04 21.37
CA VAL A 119 -3.78 -19.27 20.80
C VAL A 119 -4.60 -20.48 21.29
N GLY A 120 -5.10 -21.27 20.34
CA GLY A 120 -5.98 -22.42 20.63
C GLY A 120 -7.46 -22.08 20.79
N THR A 121 -7.88 -20.83 20.64
CA THR A 121 -9.30 -20.45 20.62
C THR A 121 -9.83 -20.31 19.19
N PRO A 122 -11.19 -20.37 18.97
CA PRO A 122 -11.76 -20.08 17.66
C PRO A 122 -11.44 -18.68 17.12
N PHE A 123 -10.96 -17.80 17.98
CA PHE A 123 -10.55 -16.44 17.66
C PHE A 123 -9.08 -16.31 17.29
N GLU A 124 -8.29 -17.38 17.39
CA GLU A 124 -6.87 -17.38 17.00
C GLU A 124 -6.67 -16.90 15.55
N SER A 125 -7.58 -17.26 14.66
CA SER A 125 -7.57 -16.83 13.27
C SER A 125 -8.16 -15.43 13.02
N VAL A 126 -8.65 -14.74 14.06
CA VAL A 126 -9.47 -13.52 13.92
C VAL A 126 -8.69 -12.24 14.16
N ILE A 127 -7.72 -12.24 15.06
CA ILE A 127 -7.30 -11.00 15.70
C ILE A 127 -6.19 -10.23 14.98
N PHE A 128 -5.35 -10.85 14.14
CA PHE A 128 -4.19 -10.16 13.57
C PHE A 128 -3.80 -10.65 12.17
N PHE A 129 -4.78 -10.94 11.34
CA PHE A 129 -4.58 -11.78 10.18
C PHE A 129 -4.81 -11.13 8.85
N PHE A 130 -4.32 -9.92 8.70
CA PHE A 130 -4.04 -9.46 7.35
C PHE A 130 -2.58 -9.00 7.24
N ASP A 131 -1.95 -9.33 6.16
CA ASP A 131 -0.64 -8.82 5.83
C ASP A 131 -0.74 -7.31 5.54
N PRO A 132 -0.07 -6.46 6.35
CA PRO A 132 -0.11 -5.02 6.16
C PRO A 132 0.63 -4.56 4.91
N THR A 133 1.40 -5.41 4.26
CA THR A 133 2.19 -5.07 3.08
C THR A 133 1.44 -5.34 1.78
N GLU A 134 0.73 -6.45 1.69
CA GLU A 134 0.11 -6.91 0.45
C GLU A 134 -1.38 -6.56 0.36
N LEU A 135 -2.13 -6.69 1.46
CA LEU A 135 -3.58 -6.49 1.43
C LEU A 135 -4.05 -5.07 1.08
N PRO A 136 -3.36 -3.97 1.45
CA PRO A 136 -3.73 -2.63 0.99
C PRO A 136 -3.74 -2.48 -0.54
N ILE A 137 -3.02 -3.35 -1.26
CA ILE A 137 -3.03 -3.41 -2.72
C ILE A 137 -4.44 -3.61 -3.26
N ILE A 138 -5.27 -4.45 -2.63
CA ILE A 138 -6.66 -4.69 -3.06
C ILE A 138 -7.44 -3.38 -3.13
N THR A 139 -7.39 -2.58 -2.08
CA THR A 139 -8.17 -1.34 -2.00
C THR A 139 -7.64 -0.26 -2.94
N ILE A 140 -6.32 -0.15 -3.10
CA ILE A 140 -5.69 0.81 -4.00
C ILE A 140 -6.09 0.49 -5.45
N TYR A 141 -5.93 -0.76 -5.90
CA TYR A 141 -6.28 -1.14 -7.26
C TYR A 141 -7.79 -1.10 -7.51
N ALA A 142 -8.62 -1.45 -6.53
CA ALA A 142 -10.06 -1.28 -6.63
C ALA A 142 -10.47 0.19 -6.80
N LEU A 143 -9.80 1.13 -6.12
CA LEU A 143 -10.05 2.56 -6.25
C LEU A 143 -9.55 3.15 -7.58
N TYR A 144 -8.56 2.56 -8.22
CA TYR A 144 -8.13 3.00 -9.55
C TYR A 144 -9.18 2.76 -10.63
N ILE A 145 -10.00 1.73 -10.50
CA ILE A 145 -11.03 1.41 -11.50
C ILE A 145 -12.01 2.59 -11.72
N PRO A 146 -12.68 3.15 -10.70
CA PRO A 146 -13.56 4.30 -10.89
C PRO A 146 -12.81 5.56 -11.34
N ILE A 147 -11.53 5.73 -10.96
CA ILE A 147 -10.71 6.85 -11.41
C ILE A 147 -10.50 6.77 -12.93
N PHE A 148 -10.12 5.62 -13.45
CA PHE A 148 -9.92 5.43 -14.89
C PHE A 148 -11.24 5.55 -15.68
N ILE A 149 -12.35 5.05 -15.13
CA ILE A 149 -13.68 5.22 -15.75
C ILE A 149 -14.06 6.72 -15.83
N ASN A 150 -13.81 7.46 -14.76
CA ASN A 150 -14.06 8.91 -14.76
C ASN A 150 -13.14 9.66 -15.72
N TRP A 151 -11.88 9.24 -15.83
CA TRP A 151 -10.95 9.78 -16.83
C TRP A 151 -11.49 9.60 -18.24
N MET A 152 -11.91 8.39 -18.63
CA MET A 152 -12.50 8.14 -19.95
C MET A 152 -13.71 9.02 -20.26
N LYS A 153 -14.51 9.35 -19.23
CA LYS A 153 -15.68 10.23 -19.39
C LYS A 153 -15.31 11.70 -19.58
N LYS A 154 -14.31 12.19 -18.84
CA LYS A 154 -13.97 13.62 -18.76
C LYS A 154 -12.92 14.08 -19.77
N ALA A 155 -12.00 13.21 -20.17
CA ALA A 155 -10.89 13.54 -21.06
C ALA A 155 -11.34 13.57 -22.53
N THR A 156 -12.17 14.57 -22.90
CA THR A 156 -12.71 14.70 -24.26
C THR A 156 -11.68 15.18 -25.27
N ASP A 157 -10.65 15.90 -24.80
CA ASP A 157 -9.65 16.56 -25.65
C ASP A 157 -8.46 15.66 -25.99
N GLU A 158 -8.44 14.43 -25.43
CA GLU A 158 -7.36 13.46 -25.63
C GLU A 158 -7.62 12.53 -26.83
N SER A 159 -6.54 12.02 -27.43
CA SER A 159 -6.63 11.06 -28.53
C SER A 159 -7.35 9.77 -28.06
N ALA A 160 -8.02 9.08 -28.99
CA ALA A 160 -8.76 7.85 -28.70
C ALA A 160 -7.91 6.79 -27.98
N LEU A 161 -6.63 6.68 -28.31
CA LEU A 161 -5.69 5.76 -27.68
C LEU A 161 -5.47 6.10 -26.20
N ARG A 162 -5.22 7.38 -25.87
CA ARG A 162 -5.00 7.82 -24.50
C ARG A 162 -6.27 7.80 -23.66
N ARG A 163 -7.40 8.09 -24.30
CA ARG A 163 -8.70 8.18 -23.63
C ARG A 163 -9.30 6.83 -23.32
N TYR A 164 -9.20 5.83 -24.21
CA TYR A 164 -9.89 4.55 -24.08
C TYR A 164 -8.93 3.38 -23.91
N VAL A 165 -7.90 3.25 -24.75
CA VAL A 165 -7.05 2.05 -24.76
C VAL A 165 -6.20 1.95 -23.50
N ILE A 166 -5.48 3.02 -23.17
CA ILE A 166 -4.60 3.02 -21.98
C ILE A 166 -5.39 2.80 -20.68
N PRO A 167 -6.49 3.54 -20.39
CA PRO A 167 -7.27 3.29 -19.18
C PRO A 167 -7.93 1.92 -19.13
N THR A 168 -8.36 1.37 -20.26
CA THR A 168 -8.92 0.02 -20.30
C THR A 168 -7.89 -1.04 -19.93
N LEU A 169 -6.67 -0.94 -20.46
CA LEU A 169 -5.56 -1.83 -20.06
C LEU A 169 -5.22 -1.68 -18.58
N ALA A 170 -5.24 -0.45 -18.06
CA ALA A 170 -5.01 -0.19 -16.63
C ALA A 170 -6.13 -0.79 -15.76
N ILE A 171 -7.39 -0.73 -16.18
CA ILE A 171 -8.53 -1.38 -15.50
C ILE A 171 -8.35 -2.89 -15.50
N CYS A 172 -7.99 -3.49 -16.64
CA CYS A 172 -7.74 -4.94 -16.72
C CYS A 172 -6.62 -5.36 -15.76
N GLY A 173 -5.51 -4.60 -15.72
CA GLY A 173 -4.41 -4.83 -14.77
C GLY A 173 -4.86 -4.68 -13.31
N SER A 174 -5.68 -3.69 -13.02
CA SER A 174 -6.23 -3.47 -11.67
C SER A 174 -7.13 -4.62 -11.23
N ILE A 175 -8.02 -5.08 -12.11
CA ILE A 175 -8.89 -6.24 -11.84
C ILE A 175 -8.05 -7.50 -11.61
N PHE A 176 -7.04 -7.73 -12.44
CA PHE A 176 -6.11 -8.86 -12.28
C PHE A 176 -5.44 -8.84 -10.91
N MET A 177 -4.92 -7.68 -10.46
CA MET A 177 -4.28 -7.54 -9.15
C MET A 177 -5.25 -7.81 -8.00
N VAL A 178 -6.49 -7.31 -8.09
CA VAL A 178 -7.52 -7.57 -7.08
C VAL A 178 -7.82 -9.08 -7.01
N ILE A 179 -8.01 -9.74 -8.14
CA ILE A 179 -8.30 -11.18 -8.18
C ILE A 179 -7.12 -12.00 -7.63
N ALA A 180 -5.89 -11.68 -8.03
CA ALA A 180 -4.69 -12.35 -7.54
C ALA A 180 -4.56 -12.25 -6.02
N CYS A 181 -4.78 -11.07 -5.46
CA CYS A 181 -4.78 -10.83 -4.02
C CYS A 181 -5.89 -11.61 -3.29
N LEU A 182 -7.11 -11.63 -3.85
CA LEU A 182 -8.23 -12.36 -3.27
C LEU A 182 -7.97 -13.88 -3.22
N ILE A 183 -7.32 -14.43 -4.22
CA ILE A 183 -6.96 -15.85 -4.27
C ILE A 183 -5.84 -16.16 -3.27
N GLY A 184 -4.84 -15.26 -3.14
CA GLY A 184 -3.65 -15.47 -2.29
C GLY A 184 -3.96 -15.45 -0.80
N HIS A 185 -4.79 -14.54 -0.32
CA HIS A 185 -4.93 -14.25 1.12
C HIS A 185 -6.24 -14.70 1.78
N LYS A 186 -7.00 -15.57 1.16
CA LYS A 186 -8.23 -16.22 1.71
C LYS A 186 -8.94 -15.46 2.86
N MET A 187 -8.77 -15.88 4.11
CA MET A 187 -9.42 -15.29 5.29
C MET A 187 -8.86 -13.90 5.68
N GLY A 188 -7.57 -13.62 5.42
CA GLY A 188 -7.00 -12.30 5.66
C GLY A 188 -7.73 -11.20 4.89
N ASN A 189 -8.18 -11.49 3.66
CA ASN A 189 -8.96 -10.56 2.84
C ASN A 189 -10.26 -10.13 3.52
N PHE A 190 -10.97 -11.07 4.14
CA PHE A 190 -12.24 -10.78 4.80
C PHE A 190 -12.05 -9.78 5.94
N TRP A 191 -11.07 -10.02 6.81
CA TRP A 191 -10.80 -9.14 7.95
C TRP A 191 -10.29 -7.78 7.53
N TYR A 192 -9.42 -7.74 6.53
CA TYR A 192 -8.94 -6.49 5.97
C TYR A 192 -10.09 -5.67 5.36
N LEU A 193 -10.92 -6.27 4.52
CA LEU A 193 -12.03 -5.57 3.88
C LEU A 193 -13.09 -5.13 4.90
N LEU A 194 -13.33 -5.92 5.94
CA LEU A 194 -14.21 -5.52 7.04
C LEU A 194 -13.66 -4.29 7.76
N THR A 195 -12.37 -4.30 8.12
CA THR A 195 -11.70 -3.15 8.75
C THR A 195 -11.76 -1.92 7.86
N PHE A 196 -11.46 -2.10 6.58
CA PHE A 196 -11.56 -1.02 5.59
C PHE A 196 -12.97 -0.45 5.49
N ALA A 197 -13.99 -1.30 5.43
CA ALA A 197 -15.39 -0.88 5.37
C ALA A 197 -15.79 -0.09 6.62
N VAL A 198 -15.37 -0.52 7.81
CA VAL A 198 -15.63 0.21 9.07
C VAL A 198 -14.97 1.58 9.05
N ILE A 199 -13.71 1.67 8.63
CA ILE A 199 -13.01 2.96 8.50
C ILE A 199 -13.73 3.88 7.51
N MET A 200 -14.16 3.35 6.37
CA MET A 200 -14.88 4.13 5.36
C MET A 200 -16.25 4.60 5.86
N LEU A 201 -16.97 3.79 6.63
CA LEU A 201 -18.25 4.18 7.24
C LEU A 201 -18.06 5.28 8.30
N ILE A 202 -17.02 5.19 9.11
CA ILE A 202 -16.65 6.26 10.06
C ILE A 202 -16.27 7.53 9.29
N GLY A 203 -15.42 7.41 8.26
CA GLY A 203 -14.99 8.52 7.42
C GLY A 203 -16.16 9.25 6.74
N LYS A 204 -17.20 8.52 6.34
CA LYS A 204 -18.39 9.12 5.74
C LYS A 204 -19.10 10.15 6.63
N ARG A 205 -18.97 10.01 7.96
CA ARG A 205 -19.54 11.00 8.92
C ARG A 205 -18.84 12.35 8.85
N PHE A 206 -17.60 12.37 8.40
CA PHE A 206 -16.77 13.57 8.27
C PHE A 206 -16.73 14.11 6.84
N ALA A 207 -17.38 13.42 5.90
CA ALA A 207 -17.56 13.93 4.55
C ALA A 207 -18.57 15.08 4.58
N LYS A 208 -18.23 16.17 3.96
CA LYS A 208 -19.15 17.29 3.79
C LYS A 208 -20.32 16.83 2.93
N ASN A 209 -21.54 16.88 3.46
CA ASN A 209 -22.73 16.69 2.66
C ASN A 209 -22.80 17.88 1.69
N ASN A 210 -22.26 17.72 0.50
CA ASN A 210 -22.53 18.61 -0.62
C ASN A 210 -23.97 18.31 -1.08
N ALA A 211 -24.94 18.95 -0.41
CA ALA A 211 -26.29 19.09 -0.91
C ALA A 211 -26.32 20.19 -1.97
#